data_a91837b871b21614f7d92aa2ddecd538
#
_entry.id   a91837b871b21614f7d92aa2ddecd538
#
_cell.length_a   1.000
_cell.length_b   1.000
_cell.length_c   1.000
_cell.angle_alpha   90.00
_cell.angle_beta   90.00
_cell.angle_gamma   90.00
#
_symmetry.space_group_name_H-M   'P 1'
#
loop_
_entity.id
_entity.type
_entity.pdbx_description
1 polymer ?
#
loop_
_entity_poly.entity_id
_entity_poly.type
_entity_poly.pdbx_seq_one_letter_code
_entity_poly.pdbx_strand_id
1 'polypeptide(L)'
;NEQEKALVEKIDQLWKEMEFSWYQNGKDVIYWHWSPNYGWEMNFPLEGYNEALIVYVLAASSPTHPVPASAYHNGWARGGDIKTSAAPYGLPLELKHNGAEELGGPLFWAHYSYIGLDSRKIKDRYADYWNVVRNHALSDYRYCVENPKKYKGYGENCWGLTASYSVKGYAAHCPGENDLGVITPTAALSSFPYTPEESMRALKYFYSKGDSIWGTYGFYDAFSET
;
A
#
# COMPACT_ATOMS: atom_id res chain seq x y z
N ASN A 1 -16.87 14.20 22.49
CA ASN A 1 -16.55 15.23 23.47
C ASN A 1 -16.02 16.51 22.79
N GLU A 2 -15.75 17.59 23.54
CA GLU A 2 -15.28 18.86 22.96
C GLU A 2 -13.91 18.76 22.29
N GLN A 3 -13.01 17.93 22.80
CA GLN A 3 -11.69 17.68 22.22
C GLN A 3 -11.81 16.95 20.87
N GLU A 4 -12.72 16.00 20.75
CA GLU A 4 -12.97 15.29 19.47
C GLU A 4 -13.56 16.25 18.44
N LYS A 5 -14.49 17.14 18.82
CA LYS A 5 -15.03 18.14 17.92
C LYS A 5 -13.96 19.10 17.41
N ALA A 6 -13.11 19.62 18.31
CA ALA A 6 -12.01 20.49 17.93
C ALA A 6 -11.01 19.81 16.98
N LEU A 7 -10.76 18.51 17.19
CA LEU A 7 -9.90 17.72 16.28
C LEU A 7 -10.55 17.56 14.91
N VAL A 8 -11.83 17.22 14.85
CA VAL A 8 -12.57 17.09 13.58
C VAL A 8 -12.59 18.41 12.81
N GLU A 9 -12.85 19.54 13.49
CA GLU A 9 -12.81 20.87 12.89
C GLU A 9 -11.42 21.20 12.33
N LYS A 10 -10.38 20.84 13.05
CA LYS A 10 -8.99 21.07 12.59
C LYS A 10 -8.63 20.20 11.39
N ILE A 11 -9.05 18.94 11.36
CA ILE A 11 -8.84 18.04 10.22
C ILE A 11 -9.59 18.56 8.99
N ASP A 12 -10.85 18.97 9.15
CA ASP A 12 -11.66 19.55 8.08
C ASP A 12 -11.04 20.84 7.53
N GLN A 13 -10.54 21.70 8.42
CA GLN A 13 -9.83 22.90 8.03
C GLN A 13 -8.57 22.57 7.20
N LEU A 14 -7.73 21.65 7.65
CA LEU A 14 -6.51 21.26 6.93
C LEU A 14 -6.82 20.70 5.55
N TRP A 15 -7.87 19.88 5.43
CA TRP A 15 -8.30 19.36 4.13
C TRP A 15 -8.79 20.49 3.20
N LYS A 16 -9.54 21.45 3.69
CA LYS A 16 -10.01 22.62 2.92
C LYS A 16 -8.88 23.55 2.50
N GLU A 17 -7.84 23.69 3.33
CA GLU A 17 -6.67 24.52 3.05
C GLU A 17 -5.67 23.86 2.09
N MET A 18 -5.77 22.53 1.88
CA MET A 18 -4.87 21.81 0.98
C MET A 18 -5.14 22.20 -0.49
N GLU A 19 -4.16 22.82 -1.12
CA GLU A 19 -4.23 23.23 -2.54
C GLU A 19 -3.96 22.07 -3.48
N PHE A 20 -4.83 21.06 -3.54
CA PHE A 20 -4.66 19.86 -4.36
C PHE A 20 -4.43 20.17 -5.84
N SER A 21 -5.14 21.16 -6.39
CA SER A 21 -4.99 21.57 -7.79
C SER A 21 -3.59 22.12 -8.09
N TRP A 22 -2.91 22.70 -7.10
CA TRP A 22 -1.53 23.16 -7.24
C TRP A 22 -0.54 21.98 -7.44
N TYR A 23 -0.81 20.85 -6.77
CA TYR A 23 0.00 19.64 -6.92
C TYR A 23 -0.14 18.94 -8.28
N GLN A 24 -1.02 19.43 -9.14
CA GLN A 24 -1.07 18.99 -10.54
C GLN A 24 0.10 19.55 -11.38
N ASN A 25 0.77 20.61 -10.93
CA ASN A 25 1.86 21.28 -11.68
C ASN A 25 1.50 21.56 -13.15
N GLY A 26 0.25 21.98 -13.40
CA GLY A 26 -0.27 22.25 -14.74
C GLY A 26 -0.50 21.01 -15.61
N LYS A 27 -0.50 19.81 -15.04
CA LYS A 27 -0.76 18.52 -15.73
C LYS A 27 -2.06 17.90 -15.26
N ASP A 28 -2.51 16.87 -15.95
CA ASP A 28 -3.71 16.10 -15.59
C ASP A 28 -3.36 14.87 -14.74
N VAL A 29 -2.56 15.09 -13.69
CA VAL A 29 -2.07 14.11 -12.73
C VAL A 29 -1.62 14.83 -11.46
N ILE A 30 -1.63 14.17 -10.30
CA ILE A 30 -1.09 14.71 -9.04
C ILE A 30 0.36 14.28 -8.90
N TYR A 31 1.23 15.23 -8.51
CA TYR A 31 2.64 14.97 -8.24
C TYR A 31 2.89 14.68 -6.77
N TRP A 32 3.83 13.79 -6.50
CA TRP A 32 4.14 13.33 -5.15
C TRP A 32 4.86 14.36 -4.29
N HIS A 33 5.80 15.13 -4.86
CA HIS A 33 6.71 15.93 -4.07
C HIS A 33 7.00 17.30 -4.69
N TRP A 34 6.97 18.28 -3.83
CA TRP A 34 7.55 19.60 -4.03
C TRP A 34 8.28 20.04 -2.77
N SER A 35 9.35 20.83 -2.92
CA SER A 35 10.01 21.48 -1.80
C SER A 35 10.47 22.89 -2.17
N PRO A 36 10.59 23.80 -1.19
CA PRO A 36 11.05 25.16 -1.47
C PRO A 36 12.48 25.23 -1.99
N ASN A 37 13.31 24.22 -1.73
CA ASN A 37 14.70 24.19 -2.17
C ASN A 37 14.88 23.65 -3.58
N TYR A 38 14.03 22.71 -3.99
CA TYR A 38 14.18 21.95 -5.26
C TYR A 38 12.98 22.06 -6.18
N GLY A 39 11.91 22.76 -5.74
CA GLY A 39 10.70 22.87 -6.54
C GLY A 39 10.13 21.49 -6.92
N TRP A 40 9.87 21.30 -8.19
CA TRP A 40 9.35 20.06 -8.80
C TRP A 40 10.45 19.14 -9.35
N GLU A 41 11.71 19.27 -8.90
CA GLU A 41 12.86 18.55 -9.47
C GLU A 41 12.66 17.04 -9.47
N MET A 42 12.01 16.47 -8.44
CA MET A 42 11.71 15.05 -8.39
C MET A 42 10.80 14.58 -9.54
N ASN A 43 9.93 15.44 -10.04
CA ASN A 43 9.04 15.22 -11.19
C ASN A 43 8.38 13.83 -11.18
N PHE A 44 7.85 13.41 -10.02
CA PHE A 44 7.27 12.08 -9.82
C PHE A 44 5.73 12.14 -9.79
N PRO A 45 5.04 11.77 -10.88
CA PRO A 45 3.60 11.68 -10.91
C PRO A 45 3.10 10.46 -10.12
N LEU A 46 1.97 10.62 -9.42
CA LEU A 46 1.27 9.53 -8.74
C LEU A 46 0.40 8.77 -9.74
N GLU A 47 0.97 7.80 -10.40
CA GLU A 47 0.33 7.02 -11.45
C GLU A 47 0.32 5.52 -11.13
N GLY A 48 -0.74 4.83 -11.58
CA GLY A 48 -0.88 3.39 -11.43
C GLY A 48 -1.18 2.95 -10.00
N TYR A 49 -1.34 1.65 -9.80
CA TYR A 49 -1.66 1.10 -8.49
C TYR A 49 -0.47 1.24 -7.52
N ASN A 50 -0.72 1.98 -6.46
CA ASN A 50 0.19 2.22 -5.34
C ASN A 50 -0.62 2.67 -4.11
N GLU A 51 0.02 3.19 -3.08
CA GLU A 51 -0.59 3.67 -1.84
C GLU A 51 -1.40 4.97 -1.97
N ALA A 52 -1.32 5.68 -3.09
CA ALA A 52 -1.79 7.06 -3.20
C ALA A 52 -3.24 7.24 -3.71
N LEU A 53 -4.04 6.18 -3.83
CA LEU A 53 -5.46 6.29 -4.24
C LEU A 53 -6.24 7.31 -3.39
N ILE A 54 -6.02 7.30 -2.08
CA ILE A 54 -6.70 8.22 -1.15
C ILE A 54 -6.43 9.69 -1.48
N VAL A 55 -5.27 10.02 -2.02
CA VAL A 55 -4.93 11.41 -2.42
C VAL A 55 -5.86 11.87 -3.53
N TYR A 56 -6.13 11.04 -4.53
CA TYR A 56 -7.07 11.35 -5.61
C TYR A 56 -8.50 11.50 -5.11
N VAL A 57 -8.92 10.67 -4.15
CA VAL A 57 -10.26 10.76 -3.55
C VAL A 57 -10.41 12.07 -2.77
N LEU A 58 -9.43 12.43 -1.94
CA LEU A 58 -9.44 13.67 -1.18
C LEU A 58 -9.36 14.89 -2.09
N ALA A 59 -8.54 14.83 -3.13
CA ALA A 59 -8.37 15.91 -4.09
C ALA A 59 -9.63 16.13 -4.94
N ALA A 60 -10.27 15.08 -5.44
CA ALA A 60 -11.49 15.20 -6.21
C ALA A 60 -12.69 15.67 -5.38
N SER A 61 -12.71 15.34 -4.08
CA SER A 61 -13.78 15.74 -3.15
C SER A 61 -13.53 17.09 -2.44
N SER A 62 -12.37 17.72 -2.63
CA SER A 62 -12.03 19.00 -1.99
C SER A 62 -13.07 20.07 -2.34
N PRO A 63 -13.65 20.77 -1.34
CA PRO A 63 -14.64 21.81 -1.59
C PRO A 63 -14.03 23.14 -2.05
N THR A 64 -12.72 23.30 -1.94
CA THR A 64 -12.01 24.57 -2.18
C THR A 64 -11.05 24.49 -3.37
N HIS A 65 -10.25 23.43 -3.46
CA HIS A 65 -9.22 23.24 -4.47
C HIS A 65 -9.32 21.86 -5.15
N PRO A 66 -10.50 21.50 -5.72
CA PRO A 66 -10.68 20.19 -6.31
C PRO A 66 -9.84 19.99 -7.55
N VAL A 67 -9.43 18.74 -7.79
CA VAL A 67 -8.90 18.32 -9.09
C VAL A 67 -10.02 17.74 -9.96
N PRO A 68 -9.97 17.90 -11.29
CA PRO A 68 -10.97 17.32 -12.18
C PRO A 68 -10.89 15.78 -12.17
N ALA A 69 -12.02 15.13 -12.46
CA ALA A 69 -12.06 13.67 -12.58
C ALA A 69 -11.10 13.11 -13.64
N SER A 70 -10.73 13.92 -14.64
CA SER A 70 -9.73 13.57 -15.63
C SER A 70 -8.37 13.25 -15.01
N ALA A 71 -7.96 13.95 -13.94
CA ALA A 71 -6.71 13.66 -13.23
C ALA A 71 -6.67 12.24 -12.66
N TYR A 72 -7.80 11.73 -12.18
CA TYR A 72 -7.90 10.32 -11.79
C TYR A 72 -7.79 9.38 -12.99
N HIS A 73 -8.50 9.68 -14.07
CA HIS A 73 -8.53 8.80 -15.25
C HIS A 73 -7.22 8.79 -16.04
N ASN A 74 -6.60 9.95 -16.20
CA ASN A 74 -5.37 10.11 -16.97
C ASN A 74 -4.11 9.91 -16.12
N GLY A 75 -4.14 10.36 -14.85
CA GLY A 75 -3.07 10.16 -13.87
C GLY A 75 -3.12 8.76 -13.27
N TRP A 76 -3.89 8.57 -12.19
CA TRP A 76 -3.98 7.27 -11.50
C TRP A 76 -4.21 6.10 -12.44
N ALA A 77 -5.23 6.15 -13.27
CA ALA A 77 -5.62 5.05 -14.14
C ALA A 77 -4.86 4.99 -15.48
N ARG A 78 -3.95 5.93 -15.77
CA ARG A 78 -3.16 5.98 -17.02
C ARG A 78 -4.01 5.81 -18.28
N GLY A 79 -5.17 6.48 -18.34
CA GLY A 79 -6.10 6.34 -19.46
C GLY A 79 -6.74 4.95 -19.58
N GLY A 80 -6.60 4.09 -18.60
CA GLY A 80 -7.05 2.69 -18.60
C GLY A 80 -5.93 1.66 -18.69
N ASP A 81 -4.68 2.07 -18.93
CA ASP A 81 -3.52 1.17 -18.97
C ASP A 81 -3.18 0.57 -17.59
N ILE A 82 -3.81 1.03 -16.53
CA ILE A 82 -3.70 0.45 -15.18
C ILE A 82 -4.20 -1.00 -15.10
N LYS A 83 -5.02 -1.46 -16.03
CA LYS A 83 -5.61 -2.82 -16.00
C LYS A 83 -4.59 -3.89 -16.35
N THR A 84 -4.70 -5.05 -15.69
CA THR A 84 -3.91 -6.24 -15.99
C THR A 84 -4.74 -7.50 -16.01
N SER A 85 -4.28 -8.52 -16.74
CA SER A 85 -4.77 -9.88 -16.67
C SER A 85 -3.88 -10.80 -15.82
N ALA A 86 -2.86 -10.25 -15.16
CA ALA A 86 -1.98 -11.03 -14.28
C ALA A 86 -2.79 -11.67 -13.15
N ALA A 87 -2.54 -12.94 -12.91
CA ALA A 87 -3.26 -13.74 -11.91
C ALA A 87 -2.30 -14.72 -11.21
N PRO A 88 -1.31 -14.23 -10.41
CA PRO A 88 -0.42 -15.08 -9.67
C PRO A 88 -1.22 -16.03 -8.77
N TYR A 89 -0.82 -17.30 -8.73
CA TYR A 89 -1.49 -18.33 -7.93
C TYR A 89 -3.00 -18.48 -8.24
N GLY A 90 -3.45 -18.05 -9.43
CA GLY A 90 -4.87 -18.01 -9.78
C GLY A 90 -5.65 -16.85 -9.15
N LEU A 91 -4.96 -15.84 -8.59
CA LEU A 91 -5.53 -14.67 -7.94
C LEU A 91 -5.45 -13.47 -8.89
N PRO A 92 -6.53 -13.02 -9.54
CA PRO A 92 -6.49 -11.86 -10.42
C PRO A 92 -6.07 -10.59 -9.68
N LEU A 93 -5.01 -9.92 -10.14
CA LEU A 93 -4.58 -8.64 -9.55
C LEU A 93 -5.47 -7.48 -9.97
N GLU A 94 -6.15 -7.58 -11.13
CA GLU A 94 -6.99 -6.58 -11.78
C GLU A 94 -6.23 -5.30 -12.20
N LEU A 95 -5.33 -4.80 -11.36
CA LEU A 95 -4.52 -3.61 -11.62
C LEU A 95 -3.03 -3.96 -11.70
N LYS A 96 -2.30 -3.28 -12.59
CA LYS A 96 -0.85 -3.43 -12.73
C LYS A 96 -0.14 -2.88 -11.49
N HIS A 97 0.69 -3.69 -10.88
CA HIS A 97 1.55 -3.29 -9.77
C HIS A 97 2.87 -2.72 -10.33
N ASN A 98 3.10 -1.44 -10.17
CA ASN A 98 4.25 -0.74 -10.74
C ASN A 98 5.59 -1.41 -10.43
N GLY A 99 6.25 -1.99 -11.45
CA GLY A 99 7.54 -2.68 -11.30
C GLY A 99 7.49 -4.05 -10.62
N ALA A 100 6.29 -4.56 -10.28
CA ALA A 100 6.08 -5.89 -9.65
C ALA A 100 4.83 -6.57 -10.24
N GLU A 101 4.69 -6.52 -11.56
CA GLU A 101 3.44 -6.83 -12.26
C GLU A 101 3.06 -8.31 -12.24
N GLU A 102 4.03 -9.21 -12.06
CA GLU A 102 3.79 -10.66 -12.11
C GLU A 102 3.25 -11.24 -10.80
N LEU A 103 3.79 -10.80 -9.66
CA LEU A 103 3.52 -11.41 -8.35
C LEU A 103 2.88 -10.46 -7.34
N GLY A 104 2.88 -9.18 -7.63
CA GLY A 104 2.40 -8.13 -6.73
C GLY A 104 3.51 -7.35 -6.04
N GLY A 105 3.24 -6.07 -5.76
CA GLY A 105 4.16 -5.15 -5.11
C GLY A 105 4.19 -5.27 -3.59
N PRO A 106 4.87 -4.34 -2.90
CA PRO A 106 4.92 -4.31 -1.45
C PRO A 106 3.54 -4.06 -0.83
N LEU A 107 3.24 -4.74 0.27
CA LEU A 107 1.88 -4.75 0.83
C LEU A 107 1.38 -3.40 1.35
N PHE A 108 2.24 -2.42 1.62
CA PHE A 108 1.75 -1.10 2.01
C PHE A 108 0.83 -0.46 0.95
N TRP A 109 0.95 -0.85 -0.33
CA TRP A 109 0.03 -0.43 -1.38
C TRP A 109 -1.41 -0.91 -1.15
N ALA A 110 -1.58 -2.07 -0.52
CA ALA A 110 -2.89 -2.60 -0.15
C ALA A 110 -3.42 -2.05 1.20
N HIS A 111 -2.62 -1.27 1.93
CA HIS A 111 -2.97 -0.84 3.29
C HIS A 111 -3.23 0.66 3.40
N TYR A 112 -2.32 1.52 2.93
CA TYR A 112 -2.31 2.95 3.29
C TYR A 112 -3.58 3.70 2.87
N SER A 113 -4.00 3.60 1.63
CA SER A 113 -5.24 4.25 1.20
C SER A 113 -6.47 3.72 1.95
N TYR A 114 -6.44 2.46 2.36
CA TYR A 114 -7.58 1.77 2.96
C TYR A 114 -7.65 1.90 4.48
N ILE A 115 -6.75 2.66 5.09
CA ILE A 115 -6.95 3.18 6.46
C ILE A 115 -8.15 4.15 6.49
N GLY A 116 -8.32 4.94 5.43
CA GLY A 116 -9.41 5.91 5.30
C GLY A 116 -10.53 5.52 4.33
N LEU A 117 -10.30 4.53 3.47
CA LEU A 117 -11.24 4.09 2.43
C LEU A 117 -11.69 2.65 2.67
N ASP A 118 -13.00 2.41 2.70
CA ASP A 118 -13.54 1.05 2.75
C ASP A 118 -13.50 0.42 1.36
N SER A 119 -12.52 -0.43 1.10
CA SER A 119 -12.33 -1.09 -0.20
C SER A 119 -13.55 -1.90 -0.66
N ARG A 120 -14.40 -2.40 0.27
CA ARG A 120 -15.64 -3.14 -0.04
C ARG A 120 -16.70 -2.28 -0.72
N LYS A 121 -16.54 -0.96 -0.65
CA LYS A 121 -17.48 0.04 -1.22
C LYS A 121 -16.91 0.74 -2.45
N ILE A 122 -15.71 0.38 -2.88
CA ILE A 122 -15.04 1.04 -3.99
C ILE A 122 -14.98 0.09 -5.17
N LYS A 123 -15.67 0.49 -6.23
CA LYS A 123 -15.66 -0.17 -7.52
C LYS A 123 -15.81 0.85 -8.62
N ASP A 124 -15.01 0.72 -9.64
CA ASP A 124 -15.09 1.58 -10.81
C ASP A 124 -14.97 0.77 -12.12
N ARG A 125 -14.76 1.45 -13.25
CA ARG A 125 -14.59 0.81 -14.55
C ARG A 125 -13.25 0.05 -14.72
N TYR A 126 -12.34 0.20 -13.78
CA TYR A 126 -11.01 -0.41 -13.84
C TYR A 126 -10.92 -1.67 -12.98
N ALA A 127 -11.49 -1.63 -11.76
CA ALA A 127 -11.36 -2.72 -10.81
C ALA A 127 -12.48 -2.74 -9.74
N ASP A 128 -12.59 -3.88 -9.08
CA ASP A 128 -13.23 -4.04 -7.78
C ASP A 128 -12.13 -4.00 -6.70
N TYR A 129 -12.05 -2.90 -5.95
CA TYR A 129 -10.93 -2.66 -5.04
C TYR A 129 -10.88 -3.62 -3.85
N TRP A 130 -11.98 -4.27 -3.49
CA TRP A 130 -11.94 -5.36 -2.53
C TRP A 130 -11.14 -6.55 -3.06
N ASN A 131 -11.39 -6.94 -4.31
CA ASN A 131 -10.64 -8.02 -4.95
C ASN A 131 -9.16 -7.64 -5.11
N VAL A 132 -8.88 -6.40 -5.54
CA VAL A 132 -7.51 -5.90 -5.71
C VAL A 132 -6.70 -6.09 -4.42
N VAL A 133 -7.16 -5.53 -3.29
CA VAL A 133 -6.39 -5.57 -2.05
C VAL A 133 -6.32 -6.97 -1.44
N ARG A 134 -7.42 -7.73 -1.51
CA ARG A 134 -7.48 -9.09 -1.00
C ARG A 134 -6.55 -10.02 -1.77
N ASN A 135 -6.63 -9.98 -3.10
CA ASN A 135 -5.80 -10.84 -3.95
C ASN A 135 -4.32 -10.45 -3.88
N HIS A 136 -4.01 -9.17 -3.71
CA HIS A 136 -2.66 -8.71 -3.46
C HIS A 136 -2.10 -9.31 -2.16
N ALA A 137 -2.85 -9.22 -1.04
CA ALA A 137 -2.42 -9.80 0.23
C ALA A 137 -2.28 -11.33 0.16
N LEU A 138 -3.20 -12.02 -0.53
CA LEU A 138 -3.12 -13.47 -0.73
C LEU A 138 -1.96 -13.88 -1.67
N SER A 139 -1.61 -13.05 -2.66
CA SER A 139 -0.45 -13.32 -3.53
C SER A 139 0.84 -13.28 -2.74
N ASP A 140 1.04 -12.26 -1.89
CA ASP A 140 2.19 -12.17 -1.00
C ASP A 140 2.28 -13.37 -0.04
N TYR A 141 1.15 -13.72 0.58
CA TYR A 141 1.06 -14.91 1.42
C TYR A 141 1.46 -16.18 0.66
N ARG A 142 0.90 -16.41 -0.55
CA ARG A 142 1.20 -17.60 -1.37
C ARG A 142 2.66 -17.66 -1.76
N TYR A 143 3.25 -16.53 -2.12
CA TYR A 143 4.67 -16.44 -2.40
C TYR A 143 5.54 -16.87 -1.21
N CYS A 144 5.22 -16.39 -0.01
CA CYS A 144 5.95 -16.79 1.19
C CYS A 144 5.73 -18.28 1.54
N VAL A 145 4.55 -18.84 1.28
CA VAL A 145 4.29 -20.28 1.47
C VAL A 145 5.09 -21.14 0.49
N GLU A 146 5.12 -20.77 -0.79
CA GLU A 146 5.92 -21.48 -1.80
C GLU A 146 7.42 -21.30 -1.57
N ASN A 147 7.82 -20.16 -1.03
CA ASN A 147 9.20 -19.85 -0.67
C ASN A 147 10.21 -20.18 -1.79
N PRO A 148 10.11 -19.62 -2.98
CA PRO A 148 10.92 -20.03 -4.13
C PRO A 148 12.42 -19.78 -3.91
N LYS A 149 12.76 -18.80 -3.05
CA LYS A 149 14.15 -18.49 -2.67
C LYS A 149 14.67 -19.28 -1.47
N LYS A 150 13.83 -20.13 -0.87
CA LYS A 150 14.17 -21.01 0.27
C LYS A 150 14.69 -20.28 1.50
N TYR A 151 14.15 -19.10 1.77
CA TYR A 151 14.46 -18.38 3.00
C TYR A 151 13.95 -19.12 4.23
N LYS A 152 14.80 -19.21 5.25
CA LYS A 152 14.43 -19.83 6.51
C LYS A 152 13.27 -19.05 7.16
N GLY A 153 12.31 -19.76 7.70
CA GLY A 153 11.15 -19.19 8.39
C GLY A 153 9.95 -18.89 7.50
N TYR A 154 10.13 -18.61 6.20
CA TYR A 154 9.00 -18.35 5.31
C TYR A 154 8.03 -19.52 5.24
N GLY A 155 6.73 -19.24 5.24
CA GLY A 155 5.69 -20.27 5.17
C GLY A 155 4.33 -19.77 5.65
N GLU A 156 3.39 -20.68 5.88
CA GLU A 156 2.01 -20.38 6.26
C GLU A 156 1.85 -19.52 7.52
N ASN A 157 2.82 -19.57 8.42
CA ASN A 157 2.82 -18.84 9.68
C ASN A 157 3.75 -17.62 9.69
N CYS A 158 4.57 -17.46 8.64
CA CYS A 158 5.58 -16.40 8.59
C CYS A 158 5.64 -15.81 7.17
N TRP A 159 4.96 -14.71 6.98
CA TRP A 159 4.81 -14.03 5.72
C TRP A 159 4.61 -12.52 5.92
N GLY A 160 4.67 -11.77 4.84
CA GLY A 160 4.42 -10.33 4.82
C GLY A 160 5.62 -9.53 4.34
N LEU A 161 5.59 -9.13 3.05
CA LEU A 161 6.62 -8.35 2.41
C LEU A 161 6.12 -6.93 2.18
N THR A 162 6.85 -5.97 2.72
CA THR A 162 6.58 -4.55 2.53
C THR A 162 7.86 -3.75 2.73
N ALA A 163 7.79 -2.42 2.56
CA ALA A 163 8.91 -1.54 2.81
C ALA A 163 9.39 -1.67 4.25
N SER A 164 10.66 -2.00 4.43
CA SER A 164 11.29 -2.18 5.73
C SER A 164 12.82 -2.21 5.64
N TYR A 165 13.49 -2.24 6.77
CA TYR A 165 14.94 -2.36 6.84
C TYR A 165 15.41 -3.81 6.73
N SER A 166 16.48 -4.02 6.00
CA SER A 166 17.29 -5.23 5.97
C SER A 166 18.74 -4.91 6.34
N VAL A 167 19.59 -5.93 6.41
CA VAL A 167 21.04 -5.72 6.58
C VAL A 167 21.69 -4.94 5.42
N LYS A 168 20.98 -4.81 4.29
CA LYS A 168 21.42 -4.04 3.12
C LYS A 168 20.83 -2.61 3.09
N GLY A 169 20.08 -2.23 4.11
CA GLY A 169 19.36 -0.94 4.19
C GLY A 169 17.87 -1.07 3.94
N TYR A 170 17.21 0.08 3.80
CA TYR A 170 15.78 0.16 3.53
C TYR A 170 15.47 -0.20 2.07
N ALA A 171 14.43 -1.02 1.88
CA ALA A 171 13.92 -1.37 0.55
C ALA A 171 12.42 -1.67 0.61
N ALA A 172 11.73 -1.51 -0.52
CA ALA A 172 10.32 -1.88 -0.67
C ALA A 172 10.23 -3.37 -1.04
N HIS A 173 10.40 -4.24 -0.03
CA HIS A 173 10.37 -5.69 -0.25
C HIS A 173 9.01 -6.14 -0.79
N CYS A 174 9.04 -7.02 -1.78
CA CYS A 174 7.87 -7.63 -2.40
C CYS A 174 8.24 -8.98 -3.02
N PRO A 175 7.26 -9.80 -3.40
CA PRO A 175 7.50 -11.05 -4.11
C PRO A 175 8.42 -10.89 -5.34
N GLY A 176 9.29 -11.86 -5.58
CA GLY A 176 10.20 -11.85 -6.72
C GLY A 176 11.57 -11.25 -6.42
N GLU A 177 12.09 -10.41 -7.32
CA GLU A 177 13.47 -9.94 -7.25
C GLU A 177 13.78 -9.12 -5.99
N ASN A 178 12.84 -8.31 -5.53
CA ASN A 178 13.04 -7.43 -4.38
C ASN A 178 12.78 -8.10 -3.02
N ASP A 179 12.63 -9.42 -2.99
CA ASP A 179 12.61 -10.19 -1.75
C ASP A 179 14.04 -10.51 -1.30
N LEU A 180 14.44 -10.00 -0.14
CA LEU A 180 15.75 -10.16 0.48
C LEU A 180 15.73 -11.06 1.73
N GLY A 181 14.70 -11.87 1.93
CA GLY A 181 14.58 -12.77 3.08
C GLY A 181 14.19 -12.07 4.38
N VAL A 182 13.43 -10.97 4.28
CA VAL A 182 13.02 -10.15 5.42
C VAL A 182 11.50 -10.15 5.52
N ILE A 183 10.99 -10.53 6.68
CA ILE A 183 9.56 -10.47 7.01
C ILE A 183 9.28 -9.25 7.88
N THR A 184 8.24 -8.53 7.51
CA THR A 184 7.72 -7.38 8.24
C THR A 184 6.41 -7.76 8.93
N PRO A 185 6.38 -7.88 10.27
CA PRO A 185 5.17 -8.30 10.98
C PRO A 185 3.95 -7.46 10.66
N THR A 186 4.11 -6.14 10.52
CA THR A 186 3.00 -5.23 10.19
C THR A 186 2.38 -5.51 8.82
N ALA A 187 3.11 -6.06 7.85
CA ALA A 187 2.56 -6.40 6.55
C ALA A 187 1.48 -7.49 6.65
N ALA A 188 1.77 -8.59 7.33
CA ALA A 188 0.79 -9.65 7.56
C ALA A 188 -0.35 -9.18 8.48
N LEU A 189 -0.06 -8.39 9.51
CA LEU A 189 -1.07 -7.97 10.49
C LEU A 189 -2.00 -6.87 9.95
N SER A 190 -1.51 -5.94 9.13
CA SER A 190 -2.36 -4.95 8.46
C SER A 190 -3.28 -5.59 7.41
N SER A 191 -3.01 -6.83 7.02
CA SER A 191 -3.84 -7.61 6.10
C SER A 191 -5.02 -8.31 6.77
N PHE A 192 -5.21 -8.21 8.09
CA PHE A 192 -6.33 -8.82 8.81
C PHE A 192 -7.72 -8.58 8.19
N PRO A 193 -8.06 -7.38 7.69
CA PRO A 193 -9.35 -7.15 7.04
C PRO A 193 -9.57 -8.02 5.80
N TYR A 194 -8.50 -8.48 5.15
CA TYR A 194 -8.51 -9.20 3.86
C TYR A 194 -8.23 -10.70 4.01
N THR A 195 -7.38 -11.06 4.98
CA THR A 195 -6.85 -12.41 5.18
C THR A 195 -6.85 -12.80 6.66
N PRO A 196 -8.03 -12.83 7.33
CA PRO A 196 -8.09 -12.96 8.79
C PRO A 196 -7.47 -14.26 9.32
N GLU A 197 -7.61 -15.38 8.61
CA GLU A 197 -7.05 -16.68 9.03
C GLU A 197 -5.53 -16.70 8.90
N GLU A 198 -5.00 -16.27 7.74
CA GLU A 198 -3.58 -16.18 7.44
C GLU A 198 -2.88 -15.21 8.41
N SER A 199 -3.47 -14.03 8.60
CA SER A 199 -2.96 -13.01 9.51
C SER A 199 -2.98 -13.46 10.96
N MET A 200 -4.00 -14.23 11.38
CA MET A 200 -4.05 -14.80 12.74
C MET A 200 -2.96 -15.86 12.96
N ARG A 201 -2.67 -16.69 11.94
CA ARG A 201 -1.55 -17.64 12.04
C ARG A 201 -0.22 -16.89 12.18
N ALA A 202 -0.02 -15.85 11.38
CA ALA A 202 1.17 -15.01 11.46
C ALA A 202 1.31 -14.32 12.83
N LEU A 203 0.22 -13.73 13.35
CA LEU A 203 0.22 -13.12 14.68
C LEU A 203 0.67 -14.09 15.77
N LYS A 204 0.08 -15.28 15.81
CA LYS A 204 0.45 -16.32 16.80
C LYS A 204 1.93 -16.70 16.69
N TYR A 205 2.42 -16.85 15.48
CA TYR A 205 3.82 -17.18 15.23
C TYR A 205 4.75 -16.04 15.66
N PHE A 206 4.48 -14.82 15.27
CA PHE A 206 5.28 -13.65 15.67
C PHE A 206 5.26 -13.46 17.18
N TYR A 207 4.10 -13.59 17.82
CA TYR A 207 3.99 -13.46 19.26
C TYR A 207 4.79 -14.55 20.00
N SER A 208 4.86 -15.77 19.47
CA SER A 208 5.64 -16.86 20.05
C SER A 208 7.16 -16.62 20.05
N LYS A 209 7.66 -15.68 19.23
CA LYS A 209 9.08 -15.30 19.20
C LYS A 209 9.50 -14.40 20.38
N GLY A 210 8.53 -13.85 21.12
CA GLY A 210 8.77 -13.03 22.29
C GLY A 210 9.70 -11.85 22.04
N ASP A 211 10.57 -11.57 22.96
CA ASP A 211 11.47 -10.41 22.97
C ASP A 211 12.41 -10.32 21.77
N SER A 212 12.54 -11.40 20.98
CA SER A 212 13.39 -11.36 19.77
C SER A 212 12.84 -10.44 18.68
N ILE A 213 11.51 -10.25 18.64
CA ILE A 213 10.84 -9.37 17.66
C ILE A 213 9.78 -8.47 18.27
N TRP A 214 9.61 -8.49 19.59
CA TRP A 214 8.63 -7.69 20.34
C TRP A 214 9.35 -6.75 21.31
N GLY A 215 9.10 -5.46 21.18
CA GLY A 215 9.66 -4.42 22.04
C GLY A 215 8.59 -3.64 22.81
N THR A 216 8.98 -2.56 23.44
CA THR A 216 8.11 -1.67 24.24
C THR A 216 6.90 -1.14 23.46
N TYR A 217 7.03 -0.93 22.17
CA TYR A 217 5.99 -0.34 21.31
C TYR A 217 5.32 -1.36 20.36
N GLY A 218 5.55 -2.65 20.56
CA GLY A 218 5.03 -3.72 19.72
C GLY A 218 6.12 -4.43 18.92
N PHE A 219 5.77 -5.01 17.78
CA PHE A 219 6.72 -5.69 16.92
C PHE A 219 7.77 -4.72 16.37
N TYR A 220 9.01 -5.20 16.24
CA TYR A 220 10.04 -4.47 15.51
C TYR A 220 9.69 -4.38 14.03
N ASP A 221 10.37 -3.45 13.32
CA ASP A 221 10.10 -3.15 11.92
C ASP A 221 10.12 -4.41 11.04
N ALA A 222 11.20 -5.17 11.13
CA ALA A 222 11.39 -6.39 10.34
C ALA A 222 12.36 -7.35 11.01
N PHE A 223 12.34 -8.62 10.54
CA PHE A 223 13.32 -9.63 10.97
C PHE A 223 13.64 -10.61 9.84
N SER A 224 14.77 -11.31 9.95
CA SER A 224 15.15 -12.43 9.12
C SER A 224 15.59 -13.60 9.99
N GLU A 225 15.28 -14.83 9.57
CA GLU A 225 15.78 -16.06 10.23
C GLU A 225 17.00 -16.67 9.52
N THR A 226 17.44 -16.03 8.45
CA THR A 226 18.65 -16.42 7.68
C THR A 226 19.91 -15.82 8.26
#